data_1b4bc58798528a2103f3c843d624ec8f
#
_entry.id   1b4bc58798528a2103f3c843d624ec8f
#
_cell.length_a   1.000
_cell.length_b   1.000
_cell.length_c   1.000
_cell.angle_alpha   90.00
_cell.angle_beta   90.00
_cell.angle_gamma   90.00
#
_symmetry.space_group_name_H-M   'P 1'
#
loop_
_entity.id
_entity.type
_entity.pdbx_description
1 polymer ?
#
loop_
_entity_poly.entity_id
_entity_poly.type
_entity_poly.pdbx_seq_one_letter_code
_entity_poly.pdbx_strand_id
1 'polypeptide(L)'
;LAQRAALEEQYQLVSYDHNGTGENAGPLPAGYSLATMAGELFSALQAAGIARFALVGHALGALIGLQLALNRPEAVSALALVNGWLSLSPHTRRCFQVRERLLHAGGAQAWVEAQPLFLYPAEWMAARLPRLEAEDALAISHFQGKENLLKRLQALKQADFSRRASAIACPTLIISAADDLLVPASCSRVLQTAIPGSQLVEMPWGGHACNVTDADTFNTILRDGLSAMLPVARETR
;
A
#
# COMPACT_ATOMS: atom_id res chain seq x y z
N LEU A 1 -9.94 -9.34 6.29
CA LEU A 1 -8.49 -9.32 6.09
C LEU A 1 -7.79 -9.86 7.32
N ALA A 2 -6.74 -10.72 7.16
CA ALA A 2 -5.98 -11.31 8.27
C ALA A 2 -5.37 -10.24 9.21
N GLN A 3 -4.98 -9.09 8.67
CA GLN A 3 -4.43 -7.96 9.43
C GLN A 3 -5.46 -7.36 10.39
N ARG A 4 -6.75 -7.33 10.00
CA ARG A 4 -7.79 -6.80 10.87
C ARG A 4 -7.89 -7.61 12.16
N ALA A 5 -8.05 -8.92 12.03
CA ALA A 5 -8.14 -9.83 13.18
C ALA A 5 -6.90 -9.75 14.10
N ALA A 6 -5.71 -9.51 13.51
CA ALA A 6 -4.47 -9.42 14.27
C ALA A 6 -4.29 -8.11 15.06
N LEU A 7 -5.03 -7.05 14.72
CA LEU A 7 -4.82 -5.70 15.27
C LEU A 7 -6.03 -5.16 16.05
N GLU A 8 -7.26 -5.65 15.79
CA GLU A 8 -8.49 -5.07 16.33
C GLU A 8 -8.63 -5.18 17.87
N GLU A 9 -7.90 -6.11 18.48
CA GLU A 9 -7.85 -6.23 19.96
C GLU A 9 -7.07 -5.08 20.63
N GLN A 10 -6.13 -4.46 19.90
CA GLN A 10 -5.21 -3.47 20.43
C GLN A 10 -5.44 -2.05 19.88
N TYR A 11 -6.07 -1.96 18.71
CA TYR A 11 -6.23 -0.71 17.97
C TYR A 11 -7.64 -0.53 17.43
N GLN A 12 -8.13 0.70 17.45
CA GLN A 12 -9.29 1.08 16.65
C GLN A 12 -8.84 1.14 15.18
N LEU A 13 -9.41 0.30 14.33
CA LEU A 13 -9.04 0.19 12.93
C LEU A 13 -10.00 0.97 12.03
N VAL A 14 -9.43 1.76 11.13
CA VAL A 14 -10.16 2.45 10.07
C VAL A 14 -9.66 1.94 8.72
N SER A 15 -10.56 1.52 7.87
CA SER A 15 -10.32 1.23 6.46
C SER A 15 -11.33 2.00 5.62
N TYR A 16 -10.96 2.33 4.38
CA TYR A 16 -11.83 3.09 3.48
C TYR A 16 -11.64 2.61 2.04
N ASP A 17 -12.67 2.80 1.24
CA ASP A 17 -12.59 2.63 -0.20
C ASP A 17 -12.12 3.94 -0.84
N HIS A 18 -11.09 3.87 -1.66
CA HIS A 18 -10.62 5.02 -2.42
C HIS A 18 -11.71 5.52 -3.38
N ASN A 19 -11.77 6.84 -3.59
CA ASN A 19 -12.65 7.40 -4.62
C ASN A 19 -12.46 6.68 -5.96
N GLY A 20 -13.56 6.34 -6.61
CA GLY A 20 -13.58 5.54 -7.84
C GLY A 20 -13.43 4.04 -7.63
N THR A 21 -13.55 3.52 -6.40
CA THR A 21 -13.57 2.07 -6.10
C THR A 21 -14.64 1.76 -5.05
N GLY A 22 -15.03 0.49 -4.97
CA GLY A 22 -15.94 -0.02 -3.96
C GLY A 22 -17.19 0.83 -3.80
N GLU A 23 -17.53 1.17 -2.56
CA GLU A 23 -18.69 2.01 -2.23
C GLU A 23 -18.54 3.47 -2.69
N ASN A 24 -17.31 3.92 -2.98
CA ASN A 24 -17.01 5.25 -3.51
C ASN A 24 -16.87 5.25 -5.04
N ALA A 25 -17.60 4.38 -5.75
CA ALA A 25 -17.57 4.30 -7.21
C ALA A 25 -17.93 5.65 -7.85
N GLY A 26 -17.22 6.03 -8.90
CA GLY A 26 -17.43 7.26 -9.64
C GLY A 26 -16.20 7.65 -10.45
N PRO A 27 -16.32 8.59 -11.40
CA PRO A 27 -15.21 9.02 -12.21
C PRO A 27 -14.22 9.86 -11.40
N LEU A 28 -12.94 9.52 -11.48
CA LEU A 28 -11.89 10.35 -10.90
C LEU A 28 -11.67 11.63 -11.71
N PRO A 29 -11.38 12.78 -11.07
CA PRO A 29 -11.13 14.03 -11.79
C PRO A 29 -9.86 13.98 -12.63
N ALA A 30 -9.71 14.92 -13.56
CA ALA A 30 -8.44 15.15 -14.24
C ALA A 30 -7.37 15.60 -13.23
N GLY A 31 -6.13 15.18 -13.44
CA GLY A 31 -5.02 15.53 -12.54
C GLY A 31 -5.07 14.82 -11.18
N TYR A 32 -5.82 13.72 -11.04
CA TYR A 32 -5.86 12.93 -9.82
C TYR A 32 -4.46 12.50 -9.40
N SER A 33 -4.09 12.81 -8.16
CA SER A 33 -2.71 12.73 -7.69
C SER A 33 -2.61 12.09 -6.29
N LEU A 34 -1.41 11.73 -5.86
CA LEU A 34 -1.17 11.27 -4.49
C LEU A 34 -1.54 12.35 -3.45
N ALA A 35 -1.31 13.62 -3.76
CA ALA A 35 -1.72 14.71 -2.88
C ALA A 35 -3.24 14.80 -2.74
N THR A 36 -3.99 14.56 -3.82
CA THR A 36 -5.46 14.47 -3.80
C THR A 36 -5.90 13.29 -2.93
N MET A 37 -5.37 12.09 -3.17
CA MET A 37 -5.71 10.89 -2.39
C MET A 37 -5.41 11.06 -0.90
N ALA A 38 -4.27 11.65 -0.56
CA ALA A 38 -3.89 11.94 0.81
C ALA A 38 -4.83 12.96 1.46
N GLY A 39 -5.24 14.00 0.73
CA GLY A 39 -6.21 14.99 1.18
C GLY A 39 -7.60 14.38 1.43
N GLU A 40 -8.07 13.50 0.55
CA GLU A 40 -9.33 12.76 0.68
C GLU A 40 -9.34 11.90 1.95
N LEU A 41 -8.28 11.10 2.17
CA LEU A 41 -8.14 10.30 3.37
C LEU A 41 -8.11 11.17 4.62
N PHE A 42 -7.32 12.24 4.63
CA PHE A 42 -7.24 13.14 5.78
C PHE A 42 -8.58 13.78 6.10
N SER A 43 -9.32 14.26 5.08
CA SER A 43 -10.65 14.83 5.26
C SER A 43 -11.65 13.83 5.82
N ALA A 44 -11.61 12.57 5.37
CA ALA A 44 -12.48 11.52 5.89
C ALA A 44 -12.17 11.20 7.36
N LEU A 45 -10.88 11.13 7.74
CA LEU A 45 -10.48 10.94 9.14
C LEU A 45 -10.91 12.09 10.04
N GLN A 46 -10.76 13.34 9.57
CA GLN A 46 -11.22 14.53 10.31
C GLN A 46 -12.74 14.51 10.50
N ALA A 47 -13.49 14.16 9.47
CA ALA A 47 -14.95 14.04 9.55
C ALA A 47 -15.40 12.94 10.55
N ALA A 48 -14.58 11.91 10.72
CA ALA A 48 -14.77 10.87 11.72
C ALA A 48 -14.26 11.25 13.13
N GLY A 49 -13.78 12.49 13.32
CA GLY A 49 -13.24 12.96 14.62
C GLY A 49 -11.84 12.44 14.94
N ILE A 50 -11.13 11.87 13.96
CA ILE A 50 -9.79 11.29 14.15
C ILE A 50 -8.74 12.34 13.77
N ALA A 51 -8.18 13.00 14.79
CA ALA A 51 -7.17 14.05 14.59
C ALA A 51 -5.74 13.48 14.43
N ARG A 52 -5.46 12.33 15.03
CA ARG A 52 -4.13 11.69 15.02
C ARG A 52 -4.24 10.19 14.87
N PHE A 53 -3.39 9.61 14.04
CA PHE A 53 -3.44 8.19 13.66
C PHE A 53 -2.08 7.65 13.29
N ALA A 54 -1.91 6.33 13.43
CA ALA A 54 -0.87 5.58 12.74
C ALA A 54 -1.41 5.11 11.39
N LEU A 55 -0.57 5.12 10.36
CA LEU A 55 -0.96 4.68 9.03
C LEU A 55 -0.17 3.44 8.63
N VAL A 56 -0.91 2.38 8.25
CA VAL A 56 -0.35 1.18 7.61
C VAL A 56 -0.73 1.22 6.14
N GLY A 57 0.24 1.35 5.27
CA GLY A 57 0.02 1.47 3.83
C GLY A 57 0.82 0.47 3.02
N HIS A 58 0.16 -0.23 2.10
CA HIS A 58 0.78 -1.15 1.14
C HIS A 58 0.83 -0.51 -0.25
N ALA A 59 1.97 -0.55 -0.92
CA ALA A 59 2.17 -0.02 -2.27
C ALA A 59 1.63 1.42 -2.43
N LEU A 60 0.49 1.61 -3.11
CA LEU A 60 -0.20 2.92 -3.19
C LEU A 60 -0.44 3.52 -1.80
N GLY A 61 -0.90 2.72 -0.84
CA GLY A 61 -1.13 3.15 0.54
C GLY A 61 0.14 3.64 1.23
N ALA A 62 1.30 3.03 0.94
CA ALA A 62 2.58 3.49 1.43
C ALA A 62 2.93 4.89 0.90
N LEU A 63 2.68 5.16 -0.38
CA LEU A 63 2.92 6.47 -0.99
C LEU A 63 1.96 7.54 -0.44
N ILE A 64 0.70 7.19 -0.19
CA ILE A 64 -0.26 8.07 0.49
C ILE A 64 0.23 8.36 1.91
N GLY A 65 0.76 7.36 2.62
CA GLY A 65 1.35 7.53 3.94
C GLY A 65 2.53 8.50 3.94
N LEU A 66 3.47 8.36 3.00
CA LEU A 66 4.56 9.29 2.80
C LEU A 66 4.06 10.72 2.54
N GLN A 67 3.06 10.86 1.67
CA GLN A 67 2.47 12.16 1.34
C GLN A 67 1.80 12.81 2.56
N LEU A 68 1.08 12.03 3.37
CA LEU A 68 0.44 12.52 4.60
C LEU A 68 1.47 12.90 5.66
N ALA A 69 2.47 12.07 5.92
CA ALA A 69 3.50 12.37 6.91
C ALA A 69 4.28 13.65 6.57
N LEU A 70 4.45 13.96 5.28
CA LEU A 70 5.09 15.19 4.80
C LEU A 70 4.18 16.41 4.87
N ASN A 71 2.87 16.23 4.65
CA ASN A 71 1.92 17.34 4.58
C ASN A 71 1.21 17.63 5.90
N ARG A 72 1.13 16.64 6.78
CA ARG A 72 0.42 16.67 8.09
C ARG A 72 1.23 15.91 9.16
N PRO A 73 2.47 16.33 9.43
CA PRO A 73 3.34 15.63 10.39
C PRO A 73 2.74 15.56 11.79
N GLU A 74 1.89 16.52 12.15
CA GLU A 74 1.19 16.56 13.44
C GLU A 74 0.11 15.47 13.58
N ALA A 75 -0.47 15.03 12.46
CA ALA A 75 -1.55 14.05 12.44
C ALA A 75 -1.04 12.60 12.36
N VAL A 76 0.12 12.38 11.74
CA VAL A 76 0.67 11.03 11.54
C VAL A 76 1.59 10.67 12.71
N SER A 77 1.13 9.80 13.60
CA SER A 77 1.88 9.37 14.79
C SER A 77 2.93 8.31 14.51
N ALA A 78 2.71 7.46 13.52
CA ALA A 78 3.63 6.42 13.05
C ALA A 78 3.28 5.97 11.63
N LEU A 79 4.26 5.45 10.91
CA LEU A 79 4.10 4.86 9.58
C LEU A 79 4.53 3.39 9.56
N ALA A 80 3.73 2.53 8.94
CA ALA A 80 4.16 1.22 8.47
C ALA A 80 4.01 1.19 6.93
N LEU A 81 5.13 1.16 6.23
CA LEU A 81 5.21 1.23 4.77
C LEU A 81 5.54 -0.15 4.21
N VAL A 82 4.61 -0.75 3.49
CA VAL A 82 4.76 -2.11 2.94
C VAL A 82 4.98 -2.02 1.44
N ASN A 83 6.08 -2.57 0.95
CA ASN A 83 6.45 -2.62 -0.47
C ASN A 83 6.31 -1.26 -1.17
N GLY A 84 6.74 -0.19 -0.48
CA GLY A 84 6.73 1.17 -0.98
C GLY A 84 8.02 1.56 -1.72
N TRP A 85 8.03 2.76 -2.28
CA TRP A 85 9.20 3.34 -2.96
C TRP A 85 9.26 4.86 -2.82
N LEU A 86 10.46 5.44 -2.98
CA LEU A 86 10.63 6.90 -3.04
C LEU A 86 10.28 7.47 -4.42
N SER A 87 10.81 6.84 -5.44
CA SER A 87 10.57 7.15 -6.84
C SER A 87 10.49 5.86 -7.65
N LEU A 88 9.81 5.91 -8.77
CA LEU A 88 9.53 4.72 -9.57
C LEU A 88 10.79 4.11 -10.16
N SER A 89 11.14 2.89 -9.73
CA SER A 89 12.28 2.16 -10.26
C SER A 89 12.11 1.83 -11.75
N PRO A 90 13.19 1.67 -12.53
CA PRO A 90 13.09 1.23 -13.93
C PRO A 90 12.35 -0.11 -14.09
N HIS A 91 12.54 -1.04 -13.16
CA HIS A 91 11.85 -2.34 -13.13
C HIS A 91 10.34 -2.16 -12.91
N THR A 92 9.92 -1.48 -11.85
CA THR A 92 8.51 -1.23 -11.54
C THR A 92 7.82 -0.47 -12.67
N ARG A 93 8.51 0.50 -13.28
CA ARG A 93 8.04 1.20 -14.48
C ARG A 93 7.75 0.23 -15.62
N ARG A 94 8.62 -0.74 -15.86
CA ARG A 94 8.44 -1.76 -16.88
C ARG A 94 7.23 -2.64 -16.58
N CYS A 95 7.06 -3.07 -15.33
CA CYS A 95 5.87 -3.81 -14.90
C CYS A 95 4.58 -3.02 -15.17
N PHE A 96 4.54 -1.74 -14.80
CA PHE A 96 3.37 -0.89 -15.07
C PHE A 96 3.10 -0.72 -16.57
N GLN A 97 4.14 -0.51 -17.38
CA GLN A 97 3.99 -0.42 -18.85
C GLN A 97 3.39 -1.69 -19.46
N VAL A 98 3.83 -2.88 -19.01
CA VAL A 98 3.28 -4.16 -19.49
C VAL A 98 1.81 -4.28 -19.08
N ARG A 99 1.49 -4.01 -17.83
CA ARG A 99 0.11 -4.05 -17.32
C ARG A 99 -0.81 -3.07 -18.03
N GLU A 100 -0.34 -1.84 -18.32
CA GLU A 100 -1.11 -0.87 -19.11
C GLU A 100 -1.39 -1.38 -20.54
N ARG A 101 -0.41 -2.04 -21.19
CA ARG A 101 -0.61 -2.64 -22.50
C ARG A 101 -1.65 -3.74 -22.47
N LEU A 102 -1.63 -4.60 -21.45
CA LEU A 102 -2.66 -5.64 -21.24
C LEU A 102 -4.04 -5.02 -21.08
N LEU A 103 -4.16 -3.96 -20.28
CA LEU A 103 -5.41 -3.22 -20.11
C LEU A 103 -5.92 -2.61 -21.43
N HIS A 104 -5.02 -2.09 -22.26
CA HIS A 104 -5.40 -1.53 -23.57
C HIS A 104 -5.81 -2.60 -24.57
N ALA A 105 -5.15 -3.76 -24.57
CA ALA A 105 -5.39 -4.84 -25.53
C ALA A 105 -6.58 -5.73 -25.17
N GLY A 106 -6.74 -6.08 -23.90
CA GLY A 106 -7.73 -7.05 -23.42
C GLY A 106 -8.64 -6.54 -22.29
N GLY A 107 -8.60 -5.24 -22.01
CA GLY A 107 -9.53 -4.62 -21.04
C GLY A 107 -9.32 -5.09 -19.60
N ALA A 108 -10.43 -5.09 -18.83
CA ALA A 108 -10.44 -5.50 -17.44
C ALA A 108 -9.98 -6.94 -17.26
N GLN A 109 -10.40 -7.84 -18.13
CA GLN A 109 -10.06 -9.25 -18.05
C GLN A 109 -8.54 -9.46 -18.10
N ALA A 110 -7.86 -8.98 -19.14
CA ALA A 110 -6.41 -9.17 -19.28
C ALA A 110 -5.61 -8.48 -18.14
N TRP A 111 -6.12 -7.36 -17.63
CA TRP A 111 -5.53 -6.69 -16.47
C TRP A 111 -5.63 -7.54 -15.21
N VAL A 112 -6.81 -8.06 -14.90
CA VAL A 112 -7.09 -8.81 -13.68
C VAL A 112 -6.38 -10.16 -13.72
N GLU A 113 -6.51 -10.93 -14.80
CA GLU A 113 -5.86 -12.24 -14.96
C GLU A 113 -4.33 -12.17 -14.87
N ALA A 114 -3.72 -11.07 -15.29
CA ALA A 114 -2.28 -10.87 -15.19
C ALA A 114 -1.83 -10.42 -13.78
N GLN A 115 -2.75 -9.93 -12.94
CA GLN A 115 -2.39 -9.34 -11.65
C GLN A 115 -1.72 -10.33 -10.71
N PRO A 116 -2.17 -11.59 -10.56
CA PRO A 116 -1.53 -12.56 -9.68
C PRO A 116 -0.06 -12.80 -9.99
N LEU A 117 0.35 -12.72 -11.26
CA LEU A 117 1.75 -12.89 -11.68
C LEU A 117 2.69 -11.81 -11.10
N PHE A 118 2.18 -10.63 -10.81
CA PHE A 118 2.94 -9.52 -10.22
C PHE A 118 2.86 -9.49 -8.70
N LEU A 119 1.84 -10.14 -8.11
CA LEU A 119 1.56 -10.05 -6.68
C LEU A 119 2.09 -11.24 -5.88
N TYR A 120 2.02 -12.43 -6.44
CA TYR A 120 2.22 -13.67 -5.69
C TYR A 120 3.44 -14.45 -6.16
N PRO A 121 4.12 -15.17 -5.26
CA PRO A 121 5.12 -16.17 -5.64
C PRO A 121 4.50 -17.28 -6.48
N ALA A 122 5.23 -17.76 -7.48
CA ALA A 122 4.73 -18.72 -8.48
C ALA A 122 4.14 -19.99 -7.85
N GLU A 123 4.83 -20.58 -6.86
CA GLU A 123 4.38 -21.81 -6.20
C GLU A 123 3.12 -21.56 -5.34
N TRP A 124 3.04 -20.42 -4.67
CA TRP A 124 1.86 -20.05 -3.90
C TRP A 124 0.63 -19.89 -4.80
N MET A 125 0.82 -19.23 -5.94
CA MET A 125 -0.21 -19.05 -6.96
C MET A 125 -0.65 -20.38 -7.55
N ALA A 126 0.29 -21.25 -7.97
CA ALA A 126 -0.01 -22.56 -8.56
C ALA A 126 -0.85 -23.45 -7.63
N ALA A 127 -0.55 -23.43 -6.33
CA ALA A 127 -1.29 -24.20 -5.33
C ALA A 127 -2.72 -23.67 -5.07
N ARG A 128 -3.08 -22.50 -5.60
CA ARG A 128 -4.35 -21.80 -5.32
C ARG A 128 -5.08 -21.33 -6.57
N LEU A 129 -4.70 -21.84 -7.74
CA LEU A 129 -5.22 -21.37 -9.02
C LEU A 129 -6.76 -21.35 -9.09
N PRO A 130 -7.51 -22.39 -8.69
CA PRO A 130 -8.98 -22.35 -8.74
C PRO A 130 -9.60 -21.25 -7.87
N ARG A 131 -8.97 -20.92 -6.74
CA ARG A 131 -9.40 -19.80 -5.90
C ARG A 131 -9.11 -18.47 -6.57
N LEU A 132 -7.94 -18.30 -7.17
CA LEU A 132 -7.56 -17.07 -7.87
C LEU A 132 -8.47 -16.81 -9.07
N GLU A 133 -8.82 -17.82 -9.85
CA GLU A 133 -9.78 -17.73 -10.96
C GLU A 133 -11.16 -17.26 -10.49
N ALA A 134 -11.62 -17.72 -9.33
CA ALA A 134 -12.87 -17.24 -8.74
C ALA A 134 -12.76 -15.80 -8.24
N GLU A 135 -11.64 -15.41 -7.66
CA GLU A 135 -11.35 -14.03 -7.24
C GLU A 135 -11.23 -13.09 -8.46
N ASP A 136 -10.66 -13.56 -9.57
CA ASP A 136 -10.57 -12.82 -10.83
C ASP A 136 -11.95 -12.50 -11.40
N ALA A 137 -12.87 -13.46 -11.43
CA ALA A 137 -14.24 -13.26 -11.89
C ALA A 137 -14.94 -12.17 -11.06
N LEU A 138 -14.75 -12.19 -9.74
CA LEU A 138 -15.28 -11.16 -8.84
C LEU A 138 -14.61 -9.79 -9.07
N ALA A 139 -13.29 -9.75 -9.22
CA ALA A 139 -12.54 -8.52 -9.49
C ALA A 139 -12.92 -7.87 -10.83
N ILE A 140 -13.21 -8.68 -11.86
CA ILE A 140 -13.70 -8.21 -13.16
C ILE A 140 -15.09 -7.57 -13.00
N SER A 141 -16.00 -8.21 -12.25
CA SER A 141 -17.35 -7.68 -12.04
C SER A 141 -17.38 -6.35 -11.25
N HIS A 142 -16.39 -6.12 -10.39
CA HIS A 142 -16.23 -4.88 -9.60
C HIS A 142 -15.08 -3.99 -10.12
N PHE A 143 -14.74 -4.13 -11.38
CA PHE A 143 -13.62 -3.38 -11.94
C PHE A 143 -13.88 -1.87 -11.91
N GLN A 144 -12.93 -1.12 -11.36
CA GLN A 144 -13.02 0.33 -11.14
C GLN A 144 -13.14 1.20 -12.42
N GLY A 145 -13.07 0.56 -13.58
CA GLY A 145 -13.02 1.26 -14.87
C GLY A 145 -11.60 1.60 -15.33
N LYS A 146 -11.41 1.50 -16.66
CA LYS A 146 -10.10 1.74 -17.30
C LYS A 146 -9.57 3.13 -17.01
N GLU A 147 -10.41 4.15 -17.09
CA GLU A 147 -9.98 5.55 -16.91
C GLU A 147 -9.52 5.83 -15.48
N ASN A 148 -10.27 5.35 -14.48
CA ASN A 148 -9.90 5.50 -13.08
C ASN A 148 -8.56 4.81 -12.77
N LEU A 149 -8.40 3.59 -13.30
CA LEU A 149 -7.17 2.84 -13.13
C LEU A 149 -5.96 3.56 -13.76
N LEU A 150 -6.10 4.09 -14.99
CA LEU A 150 -5.04 4.83 -15.66
C LEU A 150 -4.67 6.12 -14.91
N LYS A 151 -5.64 6.85 -14.36
CA LYS A 151 -5.39 8.04 -13.53
C LYS A 151 -4.59 7.70 -12.27
N ARG A 152 -4.93 6.59 -11.57
CA ARG A 152 -4.15 6.10 -10.43
C ARG A 152 -2.73 5.67 -10.81
N LEU A 153 -2.59 4.91 -11.89
CA LEU A 153 -1.26 4.52 -12.38
C LEU A 153 -0.40 5.74 -12.73
N GLN A 154 -1.02 6.77 -13.31
CA GLN A 154 -0.31 8.02 -13.60
C GLN A 154 0.17 8.70 -12.31
N ALA A 155 -0.67 8.77 -11.28
CA ALA A 155 -0.27 9.30 -9.98
C ALA A 155 0.90 8.52 -9.36
N LEU A 156 0.86 7.18 -9.42
CA LEU A 156 1.96 6.31 -8.96
C LEU A 156 3.26 6.54 -9.74
N LYS A 157 3.17 6.69 -11.07
CA LYS A 157 4.32 6.91 -11.95
C LYS A 157 4.98 8.27 -11.76
N GLN A 158 4.24 9.26 -11.26
CA GLN A 158 4.73 10.60 -10.97
C GLN A 158 5.23 10.77 -9.53
N ALA A 159 5.07 9.75 -8.68
CA ALA A 159 5.51 9.80 -7.29
C ALA A 159 7.03 9.96 -7.20
N ASP A 160 7.47 11.03 -6.54
CA ASP A 160 8.87 11.26 -6.20
C ASP A 160 8.99 11.97 -4.85
N PHE A 161 9.48 11.24 -3.87
CA PHE A 161 9.73 11.70 -2.51
C PHE A 161 11.22 11.87 -2.21
N SER A 162 12.11 11.66 -3.19
CA SER A 162 13.56 11.56 -2.99
C SER A 162 14.16 12.78 -2.29
N ARG A 163 13.60 13.97 -2.53
CA ARG A 163 14.07 15.23 -1.93
C ARG A 163 13.43 15.56 -0.59
N ARG A 164 12.36 14.86 -0.21
CA ARG A 164 11.51 15.23 0.93
C ARG A 164 11.47 14.17 2.03
N ALA A 165 11.83 12.93 1.73
CA ALA A 165 11.70 11.80 2.67
C ALA A 165 12.48 12.02 3.98
N SER A 166 13.59 12.75 3.94
CA SER A 166 14.36 13.08 5.14
C SER A 166 13.64 14.01 6.14
N ALA A 167 12.55 14.64 5.70
CA ALA A 167 11.70 15.47 6.57
C ALA A 167 10.62 14.66 7.31
N ILE A 168 10.49 13.36 7.06
CA ILE A 168 9.58 12.49 7.81
C ILE A 168 10.14 12.28 9.21
N ALA A 169 9.42 12.76 10.22
CA ALA A 169 9.85 12.77 11.61
C ALA A 169 9.17 11.70 12.48
N CYS A 170 8.04 11.13 12.03
CA CYS A 170 7.36 10.10 12.80
C CYS A 170 8.10 8.75 12.74
N PRO A 171 8.03 7.93 13.78
CA PRO A 171 8.54 6.56 13.76
C PRO A 171 8.03 5.81 12.55
N THR A 172 8.93 5.14 11.82
CA THR A 172 8.60 4.48 10.56
C THR A 172 9.14 3.05 10.52
N LEU A 173 8.23 2.09 10.32
CA LEU A 173 8.53 0.72 9.98
C LEU A 173 8.38 0.53 8.47
N ILE A 174 9.35 -0.11 7.85
CA ILE A 174 9.32 -0.49 6.44
C ILE A 174 9.31 -2.01 6.38
N ILE A 175 8.36 -2.60 5.66
CA ILE A 175 8.26 -4.04 5.44
C ILE A 175 8.37 -4.31 3.94
N SER A 176 9.17 -5.29 3.54
CA SER A 176 9.27 -5.74 2.15
C SER A 176 9.45 -7.24 2.07
N ALA A 177 9.18 -7.83 0.91
CA ALA A 177 9.53 -9.21 0.61
C ALA A 177 10.71 -9.25 -0.37
N ALA A 178 11.66 -10.15 -0.12
CA ALA A 178 12.88 -10.27 -0.92
C ALA A 178 12.60 -10.67 -2.38
N ASP A 179 11.50 -11.42 -2.58
CA ASP A 179 11.03 -11.94 -3.86
C ASP A 179 9.92 -11.11 -4.52
N ASP A 180 9.69 -9.87 -4.08
CA ASP A 180 8.70 -8.97 -4.71
C ASP A 180 9.06 -8.67 -6.17
N LEU A 181 8.27 -9.23 -7.09
CA LEU A 181 8.44 -9.03 -8.53
C LEU A 181 8.04 -7.62 -8.97
N LEU A 182 7.03 -7.00 -8.34
CA LEU A 182 6.49 -5.71 -8.77
C LEU A 182 7.33 -4.55 -8.27
N VAL A 183 7.66 -4.57 -6.97
CA VAL A 183 8.45 -3.53 -6.30
C VAL A 183 9.64 -4.20 -5.60
N PRO A 184 10.80 -4.30 -6.26
CA PRO A 184 11.96 -4.96 -5.68
C PRO A 184 12.33 -4.44 -4.29
N ALA A 185 12.75 -5.32 -3.39
CA ALA A 185 13.12 -4.99 -2.01
C ALA A 185 14.20 -3.87 -1.93
N SER A 186 15.00 -3.69 -2.99
CA SER A 186 15.91 -2.55 -3.09
C SER A 186 15.22 -1.18 -2.99
N CYS A 187 13.95 -1.06 -3.38
CA CYS A 187 13.17 0.18 -3.22
C CYS A 187 12.95 0.48 -1.73
N SER A 188 12.66 -0.55 -0.92
CA SER A 188 12.49 -0.43 0.53
C SER A 188 13.81 -0.11 1.25
N ARG A 189 14.95 -0.63 0.79
CA ARG A 189 16.27 -0.26 1.31
C ARG A 189 16.60 1.21 1.02
N VAL A 190 16.20 1.72 -0.14
CA VAL A 190 16.33 3.15 -0.48
C VAL A 190 15.43 4.01 0.42
N LEU A 191 14.20 3.57 0.71
CA LEU A 191 13.32 4.22 1.69
C LEU A 191 13.98 4.31 3.06
N GLN A 192 14.53 3.20 3.57
CA GLN A 192 15.22 3.15 4.86
C GLN A 192 16.38 4.16 4.93
N THR A 193 17.17 4.22 3.89
CA THR A 193 18.30 5.18 3.83
C THR A 193 17.82 6.63 3.85
N ALA A 194 16.66 6.92 3.25
CA ALA A 194 16.16 8.27 3.08
C ALA A 194 15.31 8.78 4.25
N ILE A 195 14.71 7.89 5.05
CA ILE A 195 13.88 8.26 6.21
C ILE A 195 14.66 8.04 7.49
N PRO A 196 15.10 9.11 8.20
CA PRO A 196 15.92 8.98 9.39
C PRO A 196 15.22 8.17 10.49
N GLY A 197 15.94 7.25 11.12
CA GLY A 197 15.42 6.43 12.23
C GLY A 197 14.42 5.35 11.83
N SER A 198 14.13 5.18 10.54
CA SER A 198 13.25 4.10 10.08
C SER A 198 13.89 2.73 10.27
N GLN A 199 13.04 1.73 10.53
CA GLN A 199 13.43 0.33 10.64
C GLN A 199 12.94 -0.42 9.40
N LEU A 200 13.80 -1.28 8.82
CA LEU A 200 13.42 -2.17 7.72
C LEU A 200 13.42 -3.62 8.19
N VAL A 201 12.32 -4.31 7.90
CA VAL A 201 12.20 -5.75 8.02
C VAL A 201 11.94 -6.31 6.62
N GLU A 202 12.87 -7.11 6.12
CA GLU A 202 12.77 -7.78 4.84
C GLU A 202 12.38 -9.24 5.08
N MET A 203 11.16 -9.61 4.67
CA MET A 203 10.68 -10.98 4.70
C MET A 203 11.41 -11.79 3.62
N PRO A 204 11.82 -13.04 3.89
CA PRO A 204 12.59 -13.82 2.93
C PRO A 204 11.81 -14.16 1.66
N TRP A 205 10.48 -14.19 1.74
CA TRP A 205 9.56 -14.49 0.64
C TRP A 205 8.18 -13.88 0.90
N GLY A 206 7.27 -14.00 -0.08
CA GLY A 206 5.88 -13.58 0.04
C GLY A 206 5.39 -12.74 -1.14
N GLY A 207 6.30 -12.30 -1.99
CA GLY A 207 5.98 -11.47 -3.15
C GLY A 207 5.45 -10.08 -2.79
N HIS A 208 4.81 -9.42 -3.74
CA HIS A 208 4.23 -8.10 -3.49
C HIS A 208 3.08 -8.13 -2.47
N ALA A 209 2.36 -9.24 -2.39
CA ALA A 209 1.26 -9.43 -1.43
C ALA A 209 1.68 -10.27 -0.20
N CYS A 210 2.86 -10.03 0.36
CA CYS A 210 3.40 -10.77 1.50
C CYS A 210 2.47 -10.79 2.72
N ASN A 211 1.64 -9.77 2.88
CA ASN A 211 0.59 -9.69 3.90
C ASN A 211 -0.56 -10.71 3.70
N VAL A 212 -0.63 -11.34 2.54
CA VAL A 212 -1.60 -12.40 2.18
C VAL A 212 -0.93 -13.76 2.13
N THR A 213 0.24 -13.83 1.52
CA THR A 213 0.94 -15.09 1.24
C THR A 213 1.59 -15.69 2.48
N ASP A 214 2.07 -14.84 3.39
CA ASP A 214 2.64 -15.19 4.70
C ASP A 214 2.08 -14.25 5.78
N ALA A 215 0.76 -14.34 5.96
CA ALA A 215 0.03 -13.43 6.83
C ALA A 215 0.47 -13.50 8.30
N ASP A 216 0.85 -14.67 8.80
CA ASP A 216 1.22 -14.86 10.21
C ASP A 216 2.55 -14.17 10.53
N THR A 217 3.56 -14.37 9.69
CA THR A 217 4.85 -13.68 9.82
C THR A 217 4.67 -12.16 9.66
N PHE A 218 3.93 -11.75 8.63
CA PHE A 218 3.64 -10.34 8.38
C PHE A 218 2.94 -9.66 9.57
N ASN A 219 1.89 -10.30 10.11
CA ASN A 219 1.12 -9.77 11.23
C ASN A 219 1.96 -9.66 12.51
N THR A 220 2.87 -10.60 12.74
CA THR A 220 3.81 -10.54 13.87
C THR A 220 4.73 -9.34 13.73
N ILE A 221 5.36 -9.16 12.57
CA ILE A 221 6.25 -8.01 12.28
C ILE A 221 5.49 -6.69 12.46
N LEU A 222 4.29 -6.61 11.90
CA LEU A 222 3.48 -5.38 11.93
C LEU A 222 3.06 -5.04 13.37
N ARG A 223 2.55 -5.99 14.14
CA ARG A 223 2.13 -5.80 15.52
C ARG A 223 3.28 -5.37 16.41
N ASP A 224 4.42 -6.07 16.33
CA ASP A 224 5.59 -5.77 17.15
C ASP A 224 6.15 -4.37 16.82
N GLY A 225 6.20 -4.04 15.52
CA GLY A 225 6.62 -2.71 15.07
C GLY A 225 5.68 -1.60 15.51
N LEU A 226 4.36 -1.79 15.38
CA LEU A 226 3.38 -0.80 15.85
C LEU A 226 3.47 -0.62 17.37
N SER A 227 3.62 -1.70 18.13
CA SER A 227 3.77 -1.64 19.60
C SER A 227 5.04 -0.89 20.02
N ALA A 228 6.12 -1.03 19.28
CA ALA A 228 7.37 -0.30 19.53
C ALA A 228 7.24 1.21 19.19
N MET A 229 6.49 1.55 18.15
CA MET A 229 6.31 2.94 17.68
C MET A 229 5.21 3.70 18.43
N LEU A 230 4.21 3.00 18.95
CA LEU A 230 3.03 3.56 19.61
C LEU A 230 3.02 3.09 21.08
N PRO A 231 3.69 3.79 22.00
CA PRO A 231 3.66 3.41 23.40
C PRO A 231 2.21 3.39 23.89
N VAL A 232 1.83 2.29 24.50
CA VAL A 232 0.52 2.13 25.15
C VAL A 232 0.35 3.30 26.13
N ALA A 233 -0.71 4.08 25.97
CA ALA A 233 -1.07 5.08 26.95
C ALA A 233 -1.19 4.32 28.30
N ARG A 234 -0.27 4.56 29.23
CA ARG A 234 -0.44 4.04 30.59
C ARG A 234 -1.69 4.69 31.13
N GLU A 235 -2.72 3.89 31.40
CA GLU A 235 -3.85 4.35 32.19
C GLU A 235 -3.28 4.91 33.50
N THR A 236 -3.26 6.22 33.61
CA THR A 236 -3.06 6.89 34.91
C THR A 236 -4.27 6.54 35.74
N ARG A 237 -4.08 5.58 36.65
CA ARG A 237 -5.03 5.30 37.74
C ARG A 237 -5.14 6.50 38.64
#